data_a392367c2212420d5dff9010d4784071
#
_entry.id   a392367c2212420d5dff9010d4784071
#
_cell.length_a   1.000
_cell.length_b   1.000
_cell.length_c   1.000
_cell.angle_alpha   90.00
_cell.angle_beta   90.00
_cell.angle_gamma   90.00
#
_symmetry.space_group_name_H-M   'P 1'
#
loop_
_entity.id
_entity.type
_entity.pdbx_description
1 polymer ?
#
loop_
_entity_poly.entity_id
_entity_poly.type
_entity_poly.pdbx_seq_one_letter_code
_entity_poly.pdbx_strand_id
1 'polypeptide(L)'
;MSLNDSPLEEPPMSMSASDFVILRDLVSRYAEAAALPIHREKAAWWRRLNRLEPVRPLVWINEIPWHEMNVDDELTTRCADDYARQVEGELRRTLYQWRHLPGDMVLDPVLYVSAVCGPTSTYADYGIEEQVVRHDGGHDVSFLPIINTLADVERLQTPTVWVDWEETERRFQVMREVCDGIIPVEKRGIVHQWGSPWDQMIHWYGIEKLYMDMVDRPELV
;
A
#
# COMPACT_ATOMS: atom_id res chain seq x y z
N MET A 1 15.01 18.86 48.58
CA MET A 1 13.86 18.11 47.99
C MET A 1 13.53 18.82 46.69
N SER A 2 14.20 18.40 45.65
CA SER A 2 14.20 19.06 44.33
C SER A 2 13.13 18.38 43.47
N LEU A 3 12.16 19.17 43.05
CA LEU A 3 11.12 18.73 42.12
C LEU A 3 11.75 18.57 40.73
N ASN A 4 11.61 17.40 40.18
CA ASN A 4 12.09 16.99 38.89
C ASN A 4 11.22 17.69 37.83
N ASP A 5 11.73 18.79 37.25
CA ASP A 5 11.20 19.36 36.01
C ASP A 5 11.66 18.45 34.87
N SER A 6 10.82 17.48 34.51
CA SER A 6 10.95 16.81 33.23
C SER A 6 10.58 17.82 32.13
N PRO A 7 11.41 18.00 31.10
CA PRO A 7 11.02 18.82 29.97
C PRO A 7 9.77 18.23 29.34
N LEU A 8 8.76 19.07 29.17
CA LEU A 8 7.59 18.73 28.34
C LEU A 8 8.11 18.39 26.96
N GLU A 9 7.92 17.15 26.55
CA GLU A 9 8.20 16.72 25.17
C GLU A 9 7.46 17.68 24.24
N GLU A 10 8.20 18.31 23.35
CA GLU A 10 7.60 19.09 22.27
C GLU A 10 6.63 18.18 21.50
N PRO A 11 5.42 18.65 21.18
CA PRO A 11 4.48 17.86 20.41
C PRO A 11 5.14 17.49 19.06
N PRO A 12 4.96 16.25 18.57
CA PRO A 12 5.52 15.84 17.30
C PRO A 12 5.13 16.83 16.21
N MET A 13 6.05 17.11 15.29
CA MET A 13 5.95 18.14 14.25
C MET A 13 4.52 18.21 13.70
N SER A 14 3.81 19.25 14.06
CA SER A 14 2.41 19.44 13.77
C SER A 14 2.22 19.58 12.26
N MET A 15 1.45 18.66 11.67
CA MET A 15 0.82 18.84 10.38
C MET A 15 0.25 20.27 10.26
N SER A 16 0.28 20.87 9.08
CA SER A 16 -0.30 22.20 8.89
C SER A 16 -1.80 22.20 9.25
N ALA A 17 -2.31 23.32 9.76
CA ALA A 17 -3.73 23.43 10.08
C ALA A 17 -4.63 23.19 8.86
N SER A 18 -4.17 23.53 7.65
CA SER A 18 -4.89 23.26 6.41
C SER A 18 -4.95 21.76 6.11
N ASP A 19 -3.83 21.05 6.23
CA ASP A 19 -3.78 19.60 5.98
C ASP A 19 -4.64 18.84 7.00
N PHE A 20 -4.59 19.25 8.26
CA PHE A 20 -5.43 18.71 9.32
C PHE A 20 -6.93 18.83 8.99
N VAL A 21 -7.38 19.99 8.53
CA VAL A 21 -8.79 20.22 8.15
C VAL A 21 -9.18 19.36 6.98
N ILE A 22 -8.33 19.24 5.95
CA ILE A 22 -8.58 18.41 4.77
C ILE A 22 -8.73 16.94 5.17
N LEU A 23 -7.77 16.41 5.93
CA LEU A 23 -7.81 15.01 6.35
C LEU A 23 -9.00 14.72 7.25
N ARG A 24 -9.32 15.61 8.17
CA ARG A 24 -10.45 15.44 9.08
C ARG A 24 -11.80 15.41 8.36
N ASP A 25 -11.98 16.24 7.32
CA ASP A 25 -13.17 16.18 6.44
C ASP A 25 -13.27 14.80 5.75
N LEU A 26 -12.18 14.33 5.14
CA LEU A 26 -12.15 13.03 4.46
C LEU A 26 -12.38 11.86 5.41
N VAL A 27 -11.79 11.90 6.61
CA VAL A 27 -12.00 10.89 7.65
C VAL A 27 -13.46 10.88 8.12
N SER A 28 -14.09 12.05 8.27
CA SER A 28 -15.51 12.13 8.65
C SER A 28 -16.40 11.48 7.58
N ARG A 29 -16.16 11.77 6.32
CA ARG A 29 -16.89 11.17 5.19
C ARG A 29 -16.64 9.66 5.09
N TYR A 30 -15.41 9.21 5.36
CA TYR A 30 -15.10 7.79 5.44
C TYR A 30 -15.87 7.11 6.57
N ALA A 31 -15.88 7.70 7.76
CA ALA A 31 -16.56 7.17 8.93
C ALA A 31 -18.09 7.07 8.71
N GLU A 32 -18.70 8.08 8.09
CA GLU A 32 -20.12 8.05 7.69
C GLU A 32 -20.39 6.89 6.73
N ALA A 33 -19.57 6.72 5.70
CA ALA A 33 -19.71 5.62 4.76
C ALA A 33 -19.52 4.26 5.46
N ALA A 34 -18.48 4.10 6.28
CA ALA A 34 -18.17 2.86 6.98
C ALA A 34 -19.23 2.46 8.02
N ALA A 35 -20.00 3.42 8.54
CA ALA A 35 -21.07 3.17 9.48
C ALA A 35 -22.31 2.50 8.85
N LEU A 36 -22.42 2.47 7.52
CA LEU A 36 -23.58 1.91 6.83
C LEU A 36 -23.71 0.39 7.10
N PRO A 37 -24.95 -0.09 7.39
CA PRO A 37 -25.17 -1.50 7.71
C PRO A 37 -24.77 -2.49 6.64
N ILE A 38 -24.74 -2.05 5.35
CA ILE A 38 -24.38 -2.90 4.21
C ILE A 38 -22.98 -3.51 4.33
N HIS A 39 -22.05 -2.83 5.03
CA HIS A 39 -20.69 -3.36 5.20
C HIS A 39 -20.66 -4.62 6.06
N ARG A 40 -21.51 -4.71 7.09
CA ARG A 40 -21.65 -5.92 7.92
C ARG A 40 -22.18 -7.10 7.10
N GLU A 41 -23.15 -6.84 6.23
CA GLU A 41 -23.74 -7.85 5.36
C GLU A 41 -22.70 -8.35 4.34
N LYS A 42 -22.03 -7.43 3.62
CA LYS A 42 -20.97 -7.78 2.67
C LYS A 42 -19.82 -8.54 3.34
N ALA A 43 -19.38 -8.11 4.52
CA ALA A 43 -18.34 -8.80 5.28
C ALA A 43 -18.79 -10.23 5.68
N ALA A 44 -20.08 -10.44 5.99
CA ALA A 44 -20.61 -11.78 6.27
C ALA A 44 -20.59 -12.65 4.99
N TRP A 45 -20.94 -12.10 3.81
CA TRP A 45 -20.85 -12.82 2.54
C TRP A 45 -19.41 -13.22 2.21
N TRP A 46 -18.43 -12.33 2.36
CA TRP A 46 -17.01 -12.63 2.16
C TRP A 46 -16.51 -13.73 3.11
N ARG A 47 -16.90 -13.71 4.39
CA ARG A 47 -16.55 -14.77 5.34
C ARG A 47 -17.14 -16.12 4.94
N ARG A 48 -18.37 -16.14 4.46
CA ARG A 48 -19.01 -17.37 3.96
C ARG A 48 -18.30 -17.89 2.73
N LEU A 49 -18.02 -17.02 1.76
CA LEU A 49 -17.26 -17.39 0.56
C LEU A 49 -15.90 -18.01 0.92
N ASN A 50 -15.16 -17.38 1.83
CA ASN A 50 -13.87 -17.88 2.28
C ASN A 50 -13.95 -19.21 3.06
N ARG A 51 -15.12 -19.56 3.57
CA ARG A 51 -15.42 -20.89 4.16
C ARG A 51 -15.95 -21.90 3.15
N LEU A 52 -15.94 -21.56 1.86
CA LEU A 52 -16.51 -22.36 0.78
C LEU A 52 -18.03 -22.64 0.94
N GLU A 53 -18.72 -21.77 1.63
CA GLU A 53 -20.17 -21.80 1.75
C GLU A 53 -20.82 -21.14 0.53
N PRO A 54 -21.97 -21.66 0.02
CA PRO A 54 -22.65 -21.07 -1.12
C PRO A 54 -23.09 -19.63 -0.86
N VAL A 55 -22.66 -18.71 -1.70
CA VAL A 55 -23.12 -17.33 -1.80
C VAL A 55 -23.21 -16.96 -3.28
N ARG A 56 -23.89 -15.86 -3.60
CA ARG A 56 -23.80 -15.32 -4.96
C ARG A 56 -22.36 -14.94 -5.30
N PRO A 57 -21.99 -14.82 -6.58
CA PRO A 57 -20.70 -14.24 -6.96
C PRO A 57 -20.50 -12.87 -6.30
N LEU A 58 -19.33 -12.66 -5.70
CA LEU A 58 -18.93 -11.40 -5.11
C LEU A 58 -17.92 -10.71 -6.03
N VAL A 59 -17.98 -9.39 -6.10
CA VAL A 59 -17.14 -8.58 -6.98
C VAL A 59 -16.25 -7.67 -6.13
N TRP A 60 -14.93 -7.85 -6.27
CA TRP A 60 -13.92 -6.95 -5.74
C TRP A 60 -13.16 -6.35 -6.92
N ILE A 61 -13.10 -5.01 -6.99
CA ILE A 61 -12.37 -4.30 -8.04
C ILE A 61 -11.03 -3.85 -7.43
N ASN A 62 -9.94 -4.41 -7.92
CA ASN A 62 -8.59 -4.14 -7.41
C ASN A 62 -7.75 -3.29 -8.36
N GLU A 63 -7.83 -3.58 -9.65
CA GLU A 63 -7.05 -2.88 -10.68
C GLU A 63 -7.87 -1.69 -11.23
N ILE A 64 -7.60 -0.50 -10.68
CA ILE A 64 -8.24 0.74 -11.11
C ILE A 64 -7.16 1.67 -11.68
N PRO A 65 -7.27 2.13 -12.93
CA PRO A 65 -6.31 3.04 -13.55
C PRO A 65 -6.50 4.46 -12.99
N TRP A 66 -6.05 4.70 -11.78
CA TRP A 66 -6.29 5.92 -11.01
C TRP A 66 -5.89 7.19 -11.75
N HIS A 67 -4.89 7.14 -12.64
CA HIS A 67 -4.44 8.27 -13.46
C HIS A 67 -5.49 8.71 -14.49
N GLU A 68 -6.44 7.83 -14.86
CA GLU A 68 -7.52 8.11 -15.79
C GLU A 68 -8.83 8.51 -15.07
N MET A 69 -8.93 8.27 -13.76
CA MET A 69 -10.19 8.42 -13.02
C MET A 69 -10.47 9.85 -12.53
N ASN A 70 -9.49 10.76 -12.60
CA ASN A 70 -9.63 12.10 -12.03
C ASN A 70 -10.35 13.08 -12.99
N VAL A 71 -11.55 12.73 -13.44
CA VAL A 71 -12.31 13.53 -14.41
C VAL A 71 -12.93 14.78 -13.75
N ASP A 72 -13.43 14.64 -12.52
CA ASP A 72 -14.15 15.70 -11.80
C ASP A 72 -13.33 16.25 -10.61
N ASP A 73 -12.01 16.14 -10.67
CA ASP A 73 -11.08 16.66 -9.64
C ASP A 73 -11.24 16.03 -8.23
N GLU A 74 -12.02 14.94 -8.12
CA GLU A 74 -12.27 14.25 -6.85
C GLU A 74 -11.01 13.63 -6.24
N LEU A 75 -10.05 13.25 -7.08
CA LEU A 75 -8.80 12.56 -6.67
C LEU A 75 -7.61 13.52 -6.50
N THR A 76 -7.77 14.80 -6.81
CA THR A 76 -6.70 15.78 -6.66
C THR A 76 -6.37 16.02 -5.20
N THR A 77 -5.13 15.76 -4.83
CA THR A 77 -4.61 15.98 -3.48
C THR A 77 -4.22 17.45 -3.29
N ARG A 78 -4.41 17.96 -2.07
CA ARG A 78 -4.20 19.37 -1.70
C ARG A 78 -3.31 19.54 -0.48
N CYS A 79 -3.02 18.47 0.24
CA CYS A 79 -2.12 18.52 1.39
C CYS A 79 -0.68 18.85 0.97
N ALA A 80 -0.01 19.65 1.76
CA ALA A 80 1.38 20.08 1.53
C ALA A 80 2.39 19.07 2.09
N ASP A 81 2.14 18.51 3.27
CA ASP A 81 2.95 17.48 3.89
C ASP A 81 2.86 16.17 3.11
N ASP A 82 3.99 15.47 2.91
CA ASP A 82 4.05 14.27 2.08
C ASP A 82 3.24 13.11 2.66
N TYR A 83 3.31 12.90 3.97
CA TYR A 83 2.51 11.85 4.62
C TYR A 83 1.02 12.19 4.60
N ALA A 84 0.66 13.44 4.88
CA ALA A 84 -0.72 13.90 4.78
C ALA A 84 -1.27 13.75 3.36
N ARG A 85 -0.47 14.05 2.33
CA ARG A 85 -0.84 13.88 0.92
C ARG A 85 -1.03 12.42 0.54
N GLN A 86 -0.19 11.52 1.07
CA GLN A 86 -0.37 10.09 0.90
C GLN A 86 -1.71 9.63 1.48
N VAL A 87 -2.00 9.99 2.75
CA VAL A 87 -3.25 9.63 3.43
C VAL A 87 -4.46 10.24 2.71
N GLU A 88 -4.36 11.50 2.27
CA GLU A 88 -5.40 12.16 1.47
C GLU A 88 -5.68 11.36 0.20
N GLY A 89 -4.64 10.98 -0.54
CA GLY A 89 -4.78 10.19 -1.76
C GLY A 89 -5.47 8.85 -1.53
N GLU A 90 -5.11 8.13 -0.47
CA GLU A 90 -5.73 6.86 -0.09
C GLU A 90 -7.21 7.03 0.29
N LEU A 91 -7.54 8.03 1.09
CA LEU A 91 -8.93 8.32 1.48
C LEU A 91 -9.78 8.74 0.29
N ARG A 92 -9.27 9.61 -0.59
CA ARG A 92 -9.97 10.03 -1.81
C ARG A 92 -10.24 8.85 -2.74
N ARG A 93 -9.26 7.99 -2.99
CA ARG A 93 -9.42 6.78 -3.80
C ARG A 93 -10.45 5.83 -3.20
N THR A 94 -10.41 5.60 -1.89
CA THR A 94 -11.35 4.74 -1.19
C THR A 94 -12.78 5.28 -1.28
N LEU A 95 -12.99 6.58 -1.04
CA LEU A 95 -14.29 7.24 -1.14
C LEU A 95 -14.80 7.28 -2.58
N TYR A 96 -13.92 7.51 -3.55
CA TYR A 96 -14.24 7.46 -4.98
C TYR A 96 -14.72 6.06 -5.37
N GLN A 97 -13.96 5.02 -5.02
CA GLN A 97 -14.33 3.64 -5.31
C GLN A 97 -15.65 3.26 -4.65
N TRP A 98 -15.86 3.65 -3.39
CA TRP A 98 -17.12 3.41 -2.70
C TRP A 98 -18.31 4.08 -3.43
N ARG A 99 -18.13 5.29 -3.93
CA ARG A 99 -19.17 6.06 -4.59
C ARG A 99 -19.49 5.58 -6.00
N HIS A 100 -18.47 5.30 -6.80
CA HIS A 100 -18.60 5.07 -8.23
C HIS A 100 -18.50 3.60 -8.64
N LEU A 101 -17.73 2.79 -7.89
CA LEU A 101 -17.39 1.42 -8.20
C LEU A 101 -17.47 0.51 -6.96
N PRO A 102 -18.57 0.55 -6.19
CA PRO A 102 -18.59 -0.08 -4.87
C PRO A 102 -18.46 -1.60 -4.91
N GLY A 103 -18.94 -2.28 -5.94
CA GLY A 103 -18.96 -3.74 -5.96
C GLY A 103 -19.42 -4.33 -4.63
N ASP A 104 -18.66 -5.30 -4.13
CA ASP A 104 -18.83 -5.86 -2.78
C ASP A 104 -17.74 -5.42 -1.79
N MET A 105 -17.14 -4.25 -2.02
CA MET A 105 -16.16 -3.70 -1.10
C MET A 105 -16.75 -3.45 0.29
N VAL A 106 -15.91 -3.59 1.30
CA VAL A 106 -16.23 -3.36 2.70
C VAL A 106 -15.34 -2.23 3.21
N LEU A 107 -15.94 -1.23 3.84
CA LEU A 107 -15.24 -0.22 4.61
C LEU A 107 -15.26 -0.63 6.08
N ASP A 108 -14.09 -0.77 6.69
CA ASP A 108 -13.99 -1.07 8.11
C ASP A 108 -14.27 0.16 8.96
N PRO A 109 -14.95 0.01 10.12
CA PRO A 109 -15.18 1.12 11.05
C PRO A 109 -13.92 1.47 11.87
N VAL A 110 -12.76 1.38 11.26
CA VAL A 110 -11.44 1.67 11.80
C VAL A 110 -10.50 2.08 10.68
N LEU A 111 -9.62 3.04 10.92
CA LEU A 111 -8.54 3.37 10.01
C LEU A 111 -7.24 2.71 10.48
N TYR A 112 -6.45 2.24 9.52
CA TYR A 112 -5.21 1.55 9.81
C TYR A 112 -4.00 2.39 9.42
N VAL A 113 -3.02 2.44 10.30
CA VAL A 113 -1.69 2.95 10.00
C VAL A 113 -0.76 1.77 9.83
N SER A 114 -0.26 1.61 8.60
CA SER A 114 0.67 0.53 8.29
C SER A 114 2.05 0.79 8.88
N ALA A 115 2.69 -0.27 9.38
CA ALA A 115 4.08 -0.20 9.81
C ALA A 115 4.97 0.24 8.64
N VAL A 116 5.88 1.15 8.91
CA VAL A 116 6.91 1.56 7.95
C VAL A 116 7.99 0.49 7.95
N CYS A 117 8.03 -0.28 6.89
CA CYS A 117 8.94 -1.43 6.79
C CYS A 117 9.37 -1.66 5.34
N GLY A 118 10.43 -2.39 5.17
CA GLY A 118 10.94 -2.83 3.89
C GLY A 118 11.76 -4.11 4.02
N PRO A 119 12.13 -4.68 2.90
CA PRO A 119 11.64 -4.37 1.56
C PRO A 119 10.22 -4.90 1.35
N THR A 120 9.45 -4.21 0.52
CA THR A 120 8.26 -4.81 -0.09
C THR A 120 8.69 -5.62 -1.30
N SER A 121 7.95 -6.66 -1.67
CA SER A 121 8.35 -7.64 -2.70
C SER A 121 8.87 -7.05 -4.01
N THR A 122 8.35 -5.90 -4.41
CA THR A 122 8.70 -5.24 -5.69
C THR A 122 10.02 -4.47 -5.64
N TYR A 123 10.55 -4.18 -4.45
CA TYR A 123 11.76 -3.35 -4.27
C TYR A 123 12.75 -3.99 -3.29
N ALA A 124 12.69 -5.30 -3.18
CA ALA A 124 13.62 -6.04 -2.34
C ALA A 124 15.03 -5.99 -2.93
N ASP A 125 16.01 -5.65 -2.09
CA ASP A 125 17.41 -5.72 -2.47
C ASP A 125 17.88 -7.18 -2.42
N TYR A 126 17.89 -7.81 -3.59
CA TYR A 126 18.42 -9.16 -3.76
C TYR A 126 19.93 -9.20 -4.05
N GLY A 127 20.65 -8.09 -3.84
CA GLY A 127 22.10 -8.00 -4.09
C GLY A 127 22.47 -7.79 -5.55
N ILE A 128 21.48 -7.62 -6.44
CA ILE A 128 21.66 -7.30 -7.85
C ILE A 128 20.78 -6.11 -8.23
N GLU A 129 21.33 -5.21 -9.03
CA GLU A 129 20.63 -4.00 -9.48
C GLU A 129 19.88 -4.27 -10.78
N GLU A 130 18.57 -4.02 -10.79
CA GLU A 130 17.76 -4.13 -12.00
C GLU A 130 18.10 -3.01 -12.97
N GLN A 131 18.21 -3.35 -14.24
CA GLN A 131 18.41 -2.40 -15.31
C GLN A 131 17.09 -2.15 -16.04
N VAL A 132 16.52 -0.96 -15.84
CA VAL A 132 15.22 -0.56 -16.37
C VAL A 132 15.38 0.49 -17.45
N VAL A 133 14.83 0.21 -18.62
CA VAL A 133 14.71 1.19 -19.72
C VAL A 133 13.27 1.72 -19.71
N ARG A 134 13.12 3.03 -19.55
CA ARG A 134 11.83 3.72 -19.66
C ARG A 134 11.63 4.23 -21.07
N HIS A 135 10.48 3.89 -21.66
CA HIS A 135 10.10 4.37 -22.99
C HIS A 135 9.31 5.68 -22.91
N ASP A 136 9.22 6.39 -24.05
CA ASP A 136 8.49 7.66 -24.14
C ASP A 136 7.02 7.49 -23.70
N GLY A 137 6.58 8.38 -22.77
CA GLY A 137 5.25 8.30 -22.15
C GLY A 137 5.26 7.82 -20.71
N GLY A 138 6.37 7.26 -20.21
CA GLY A 138 6.62 6.97 -18.79
C GLY A 138 5.87 5.76 -18.19
N HIS A 139 4.98 5.13 -18.95
CA HIS A 139 4.19 3.99 -18.50
C HIS A 139 4.79 2.64 -18.94
N ASP A 140 5.48 2.62 -20.07
CA ASP A 140 6.15 1.41 -20.56
C ASP A 140 7.57 1.33 -20.05
N VAL A 141 7.90 0.20 -19.44
CA VAL A 141 9.24 -0.12 -18.98
C VAL A 141 9.70 -1.46 -19.56
N SER A 142 10.97 -1.53 -19.94
CA SER A 142 11.62 -2.79 -20.31
C SER A 142 12.72 -3.09 -19.32
N PHE A 143 12.83 -4.35 -18.93
CA PHE A 143 13.90 -4.84 -18.06
C PHE A 143 14.98 -5.48 -18.92
N LEU A 144 16.24 -5.10 -18.69
CA LEU A 144 17.37 -5.72 -19.36
C LEU A 144 17.84 -6.94 -18.57
N PRO A 145 18.03 -8.10 -19.25
CA PRO A 145 18.52 -9.30 -18.59
C PRO A 145 19.87 -9.09 -17.91
N ILE A 146 19.96 -9.38 -16.63
CA ILE A 146 21.17 -9.23 -15.81
C ILE A 146 21.72 -10.57 -15.33
N ILE A 147 20.93 -11.67 -15.41
CA ILE A 147 21.37 -13.02 -15.12
C ILE A 147 21.69 -13.75 -16.44
N ASN A 148 22.96 -14.10 -16.61
CA ASN A 148 23.47 -14.78 -17.79
C ASN A 148 24.29 -16.03 -17.48
N THR A 149 24.84 -16.12 -16.26
CA THR A 149 25.75 -17.16 -15.80
C THR A 149 25.39 -17.61 -14.37
N LEU A 150 25.90 -18.78 -13.95
CA LEU A 150 25.79 -19.24 -12.56
C LEU A 150 26.39 -18.23 -11.58
N ALA A 151 27.48 -17.55 -11.95
CA ALA A 151 28.08 -16.54 -11.11
C ALA A 151 27.14 -15.33 -10.86
N ASP A 152 26.25 -15.03 -11.79
CA ASP A 152 25.22 -14.00 -11.57
C ASP A 152 24.14 -14.48 -10.58
N VAL A 153 23.76 -15.77 -10.66
CA VAL A 153 22.82 -16.38 -9.70
C VAL A 153 23.42 -16.43 -8.28
N GLU A 154 24.72 -16.72 -8.16
CA GLU A 154 25.42 -16.75 -6.86
C GLU A 154 25.49 -15.37 -6.17
N ARG A 155 25.24 -14.29 -6.89
CA ARG A 155 25.16 -12.93 -6.33
C ARG A 155 23.81 -12.65 -5.65
N LEU A 156 22.78 -13.45 -5.91
CA LEU A 156 21.47 -13.27 -5.30
C LEU A 156 21.56 -13.45 -3.78
N GLN A 157 20.95 -12.52 -3.06
CA GLN A 157 20.93 -12.51 -1.61
C GLN A 157 19.48 -12.46 -1.09
N THR A 158 19.27 -13.08 0.06
CA THR A 158 18.00 -12.92 0.75
C THR A 158 17.88 -11.48 1.29
N PRO A 159 16.83 -10.75 0.94
CA PRO A 159 16.64 -9.38 1.41
C PRO A 159 16.56 -9.31 2.94
N THR A 160 17.15 -8.25 3.50
CA THR A 160 17.03 -7.98 4.93
C THR A 160 15.75 -7.20 5.22
N VAL A 161 14.86 -7.78 6.01
CA VAL A 161 13.62 -7.11 6.45
C VAL A 161 13.93 -6.16 7.61
N TRP A 162 13.41 -4.93 7.52
CA TRP A 162 13.52 -3.92 8.56
C TRP A 162 12.17 -3.26 8.85
N VAL A 163 12.02 -2.70 10.05
CA VAL A 163 10.85 -1.94 10.46
C VAL A 163 11.33 -0.65 11.14
N ASP A 164 10.83 0.49 10.67
CA ASP A 164 11.00 1.78 11.33
C ASP A 164 9.86 2.02 12.31
N TRP A 165 10.09 1.67 13.56
CA TRP A 165 9.09 1.83 14.62
C TRP A 165 8.90 3.28 15.05
N GLU A 166 9.92 4.13 14.94
CA GLU A 166 9.85 5.54 15.28
C GLU A 166 8.93 6.28 14.31
N GLU A 167 9.18 6.12 13.00
CA GLU A 167 8.31 6.70 11.98
C GLU A 167 6.91 6.09 11.99
N THR A 168 6.78 4.80 12.27
CA THR A 168 5.47 4.15 12.44
C THR A 168 4.67 4.78 13.58
N GLU A 169 5.33 5.02 14.72
CA GLU A 169 4.68 5.65 15.88
C GLU A 169 4.31 7.11 15.57
N ARG A 170 5.20 7.86 14.96
CA ARG A 170 4.93 9.24 14.52
C ARG A 170 3.67 9.32 13.65
N ARG A 171 3.59 8.48 12.61
CA ARG A 171 2.41 8.41 11.72
C ARG A 171 1.14 8.03 12.47
N PHE A 172 1.26 7.11 13.40
CA PHE A 172 0.12 6.67 14.22
C PHE A 172 -0.41 7.78 15.12
N GLN A 173 0.47 8.55 15.77
CA GLN A 173 0.05 9.67 16.61
C GLN A 173 -0.63 10.77 15.78
N VAL A 174 -0.06 11.13 14.63
CA VAL A 174 -0.68 12.08 13.70
C VAL A 174 -2.10 11.63 13.32
N MET A 175 -2.27 10.38 12.94
CA MET A 175 -3.59 9.86 12.56
C MET A 175 -4.55 9.76 13.75
N ARG A 176 -4.07 9.47 14.94
CA ARG A 176 -4.91 9.52 16.16
C ARG A 176 -5.48 10.91 16.39
N GLU A 177 -4.68 11.95 16.21
CA GLU A 177 -5.16 13.34 16.36
C GLU A 177 -6.18 13.70 15.28
N VAL A 178 -5.91 13.36 14.02
CA VAL A 178 -6.83 13.60 12.90
C VAL A 178 -8.17 12.90 13.11
N CYS A 179 -8.15 11.67 13.61
CA CYS A 179 -9.33 10.82 13.75
C CYS A 179 -10.04 10.98 15.10
N ASP A 180 -9.49 11.78 16.02
CA ASP A 180 -10.04 11.93 17.37
C ASP A 180 -11.52 12.33 17.36
N GLY A 181 -12.33 11.56 18.10
CA GLY A 181 -13.78 11.74 18.16
C GLY A 181 -14.56 11.34 16.90
N ILE A 182 -13.90 10.81 15.85
CA ILE A 182 -14.55 10.41 14.59
C ILE A 182 -14.54 8.90 14.40
N ILE A 183 -13.35 8.28 14.37
CA ILE A 183 -13.19 6.85 14.07
C ILE A 183 -11.93 6.32 14.78
N PRO A 184 -11.94 5.07 15.28
CA PRO A 184 -10.75 4.44 15.84
C PRO A 184 -9.62 4.33 14.84
N VAL A 185 -8.37 4.39 15.33
CA VAL A 185 -7.16 4.15 14.55
C VAL A 185 -6.38 3.00 15.17
N GLU A 186 -5.90 2.10 14.35
CA GLU A 186 -5.11 0.95 14.77
C GLU A 186 -3.83 0.82 13.92
N LYS A 187 -2.76 0.33 14.53
CA LYS A 187 -1.55 -0.05 13.79
C LYS A 187 -1.72 -1.44 13.18
N ARG A 188 -1.23 -1.65 11.96
CA ARG A 188 -1.16 -2.98 11.35
C ARG A 188 0.17 -3.19 10.63
N GLY A 189 0.57 -4.44 10.52
CA GLY A 189 1.68 -4.84 9.65
C GLY A 189 1.28 -4.90 8.18
N ILE A 190 2.14 -5.54 7.36
CA ILE A 190 1.83 -5.82 5.96
C ILE A 190 0.70 -6.84 5.91
N VAL A 191 -0.44 -6.45 5.33
CA VAL A 191 -1.63 -7.33 5.20
C VAL A 191 -1.76 -7.93 3.81
N HIS A 192 -1.04 -7.37 2.84
CA HIS A 192 -0.99 -7.86 1.48
C HIS A 192 0.44 -7.76 0.97
N GLN A 193 0.93 -8.84 0.42
CA GLN A 193 2.22 -8.87 -0.25
C GLN A 193 2.02 -9.51 -1.63
N TRP A 194 2.45 -8.80 -2.66
CA TRP A 194 2.52 -9.35 -3.99
C TRP A 194 3.71 -10.29 -4.08
N GLY A 195 3.43 -11.57 -4.14
CA GLY A 195 4.44 -12.62 -4.24
C GLY A 195 4.39 -13.28 -5.60
N SER A 196 5.05 -12.70 -6.59
CA SER A 196 5.15 -13.25 -7.93
C SER A 196 6.62 -13.52 -8.27
N PRO A 197 7.18 -14.67 -7.86
CA PRO A 197 8.59 -14.98 -8.14
C PRO A 197 8.90 -15.01 -9.65
N TRP A 198 7.94 -15.41 -10.49
CA TRP A 198 8.11 -15.42 -11.93
C TRP A 198 8.29 -14.03 -12.53
N ASP A 199 7.54 -13.04 -12.07
CA ASP A 199 7.69 -11.67 -12.54
C ASP A 199 9.11 -11.17 -12.24
N GLN A 200 9.62 -11.45 -11.04
CA GLN A 200 10.98 -11.09 -10.65
C GLN A 200 12.03 -11.81 -11.51
N MET A 201 11.84 -13.09 -11.77
CA MET A 201 12.73 -13.85 -12.65
C MET A 201 12.72 -13.31 -14.09
N ILE A 202 11.56 -12.91 -14.61
CA ILE A 202 11.44 -12.31 -15.94
C ILE A 202 12.16 -10.97 -16.00
N HIS A 203 12.10 -10.15 -14.97
CA HIS A 203 12.86 -8.89 -14.90
C HIS A 203 14.37 -9.11 -14.96
N TRP A 204 14.87 -10.13 -14.26
CA TRP A 204 16.31 -10.40 -14.20
C TRP A 204 16.86 -11.17 -15.40
N TYR A 205 16.03 -11.99 -16.01
CA TYR A 205 16.46 -13.00 -16.97
C TYR A 205 16.01 -12.71 -18.41
N GLY A 206 14.86 -12.08 -18.56
CA GLY A 206 14.12 -11.97 -19.82
C GLY A 206 13.31 -13.22 -20.13
N ILE A 207 12.09 -13.02 -20.60
CA ILE A 207 11.09 -14.11 -20.76
C ILE A 207 11.55 -15.19 -21.75
N GLU A 208 12.04 -14.79 -22.94
CA GLU A 208 12.45 -15.75 -23.97
C GLU A 208 13.63 -16.62 -23.51
N LYS A 209 14.65 -15.97 -22.93
CA LYS A 209 15.83 -16.64 -22.40
C LYS A 209 15.48 -17.58 -21.25
N LEU A 210 14.58 -17.16 -20.36
CA LEU A 210 14.13 -17.98 -19.24
C LEU A 210 13.49 -19.29 -19.74
N TYR A 211 12.57 -19.21 -20.70
CA TYR A 211 11.93 -20.40 -21.25
C TYR A 211 12.91 -21.32 -22.00
N MET A 212 13.85 -20.75 -22.73
CA MET A 212 14.87 -21.57 -23.40
C MET A 212 15.77 -22.28 -22.41
N ASP A 213 16.22 -21.57 -21.38
CA ASP A 213 17.14 -22.10 -20.40
C ASP A 213 16.50 -23.11 -19.42
N MET A 214 15.18 -23.11 -19.27
CA MET A 214 14.49 -24.22 -18.58
C MET A 214 14.78 -25.59 -19.22
N VAL A 215 15.14 -25.62 -20.53
CA VAL A 215 15.47 -26.82 -21.28
C VAL A 215 16.98 -26.94 -21.50
N ASP A 216 17.61 -25.85 -21.93
CA ASP A 216 19.01 -25.87 -22.37
C ASP A 216 20.01 -25.77 -21.21
N ARG A 217 19.64 -25.05 -20.15
CA ARG A 217 20.51 -24.79 -18.97
C ARG A 217 19.66 -24.72 -17.68
N PRO A 218 18.98 -25.84 -17.32
CA PRO A 218 18.05 -25.86 -16.18
C PRO A 218 18.74 -25.53 -14.84
N GLU A 219 20.06 -25.65 -14.76
CA GLU A 219 20.85 -25.28 -13.58
C GLU A 219 20.90 -23.77 -13.31
N LEU A 220 20.49 -22.93 -14.28
CA LEU A 220 20.39 -21.48 -14.13
C LEU A 220 19.02 -21.01 -13.65
N VAL A 221 17.99 -21.84 -13.78
CA VAL A 221 16.60 -21.53 -13.48
C VAL A 221 16.18 -22.19 -12.16
#